data_6fe74bee51d7eabc1cc088026f55b54a
#
_entry.id   6fe74bee51d7eabc1cc088026f55b54a
#
_cell.length_a   1.000
_cell.length_b   1.000
_cell.length_c   1.000
_cell.angle_alpha   90.00
_cell.angle_beta   90.00
_cell.angle_gamma   90.00
#
_symmetry.space_group_name_H-M   'P 1'
#
loop_
_entity.id
_entity.type
_entity.pdbx_description
1 polymer ?
#
loop_
_entity_poly.entity_id
_entity_poly.type
_entity_poly.pdbx_seq_one_letter_code
_entity_poly.pdbx_strand_id
1 'polypeptide(L)' 'MSTIKKLRLGPLPKTENVRLTFSCPAILKADLDRYAVLHAQTYGEAVDAEKLIPHMLDAFMSGDRGFKKRADG' A
#
# COMPACT_ATOMS: atom_id res chain seq x y z
N MET A 1 32.09 -3.26 -3.31
CA MET A 1 31.91 -3.54 -2.41
C MET A 1 31.48 -2.66 -1.44
N SER A 2 32.12 -1.87 -0.98
CA SER A 2 31.67 -1.02 0.04
C SER A 2 30.56 -0.15 -0.38
N THR A 3 30.32 -0.06 -1.65
CA THR A 3 29.25 0.79 -2.11
C THR A 3 27.92 0.38 -1.55
N ILE A 4 27.79 -0.88 -1.24
CA ILE A 4 26.55 -1.33 -0.70
C ILE A 4 26.15 -0.61 0.55
N LYS A 5 27.11 -0.20 1.32
CA LYS A 5 26.81 0.49 2.54
C LYS A 5 26.28 1.86 2.32
N LYS A 6 26.43 2.38 1.12
CA LYS A 6 26.00 3.72 0.85
C LYS A 6 24.57 3.81 0.39
N LEU A 7 23.90 2.71 0.29
CA LEU A 7 22.52 2.75 -0.15
C LEU A 7 21.68 3.51 0.85
N ARG A 8 20.85 4.39 0.35
CA ARG A 8 20.02 5.17 1.23
C ARG A 8 19.00 4.32 1.95
N LEU A 9 18.53 3.30 1.27
CA LEU A 9 17.50 2.47 1.86
C LEU A 9 17.98 1.73 3.09
N GLY A 10 19.21 1.33 3.09
CA GLY A 10 19.69 0.56 4.22
C GLY A 10 19.08 -0.83 4.25
N PRO A 11 19.36 -1.58 5.27
CA PRO A 11 18.81 -2.93 5.39
C PRO A 11 17.30 -2.88 5.53
N LEU A 12 16.64 -3.80 4.87
CA LEU A 12 15.19 -3.85 4.98
C LEU A 12 14.79 -4.43 6.32
N PRO A 13 13.81 -3.83 6.96
CA PRO A 13 13.36 -4.36 8.23
C PRO A 13 12.59 -5.63 8.02
N LYS A 14 12.61 -6.49 8.99
CA LYS A 14 11.83 -7.68 8.91
C LYS A 14 10.41 -7.31 9.21
N THR A 15 9.56 -7.47 8.24
CA THR A 15 8.20 -7.07 8.40
C THR A 15 7.33 -8.30 8.49
N GLU A 16 6.57 -8.40 9.52
CA GLU A 16 5.63 -9.49 9.65
C GLU A 16 4.36 -9.11 8.94
N ASN A 17 3.85 -10.02 8.16
CA ASN A 17 2.58 -9.78 7.49
C ASN A 17 1.48 -10.40 8.31
N VAL A 18 0.45 -9.64 8.54
CA VAL A 18 -0.70 -10.11 9.28
C VAL A 18 -1.85 -10.23 8.32
N ARG A 19 -2.54 -11.37 8.38
CA ARG A 19 -3.66 -11.57 7.49
C ARG A 19 -4.86 -10.80 7.97
N LEU A 20 -5.46 -10.06 7.07
CA LEU A 20 -6.60 -9.25 7.40
C LEU A 20 -7.76 -9.67 6.51
N THR A 21 -8.88 -10.00 7.11
CA THR A 21 -10.04 -10.41 6.34
C THR A 21 -11.19 -9.49 6.64
N PHE A 22 -11.87 -9.05 5.62
CA PHE A 22 -12.99 -8.15 5.81
C PHE A 22 -13.97 -8.28 4.66
N SER A 23 -15.18 -7.79 4.89
CA SER A 23 -16.19 -7.78 3.87
C SER A 23 -16.30 -6.38 3.31
N CYS A 24 -16.62 -6.29 2.05
CA CYS A 24 -16.81 -4.99 1.47
C CYS A 24 -18.00 -5.04 0.50
N PRO A 25 -18.61 -3.90 0.24
CA PRO A 25 -19.72 -3.87 -0.71
C PRO A 25 -19.27 -4.32 -2.09
N ALA A 26 -20.17 -4.98 -2.80
CA ALA A 26 -19.85 -5.46 -4.13
C ALA A 26 -19.43 -4.31 -5.06
N ILE A 27 -20.05 -3.15 -4.88
CA ILE A 27 -19.71 -2.01 -5.70
C ILE A 27 -18.26 -1.59 -5.48
N LEU A 28 -17.82 -1.62 -4.23
CA LEU A 28 -16.44 -1.27 -3.93
C LEU A 28 -15.48 -2.27 -4.54
N LYS A 29 -15.84 -3.55 -4.50
CA LYS A 29 -14.97 -4.55 -5.10
C LYS A 29 -14.82 -4.32 -6.59
N ALA A 30 -15.92 -3.97 -7.26
CA ALA A 30 -15.85 -3.67 -8.68
C ALA A 30 -14.97 -2.47 -8.96
N ASP A 31 -15.04 -1.47 -8.10
CA ASP A 31 -14.21 -0.29 -8.26
C ASP A 31 -12.74 -0.61 -8.03
N LEU A 32 -12.46 -1.48 -7.07
CA LEU A 32 -11.09 -1.89 -6.82
C LEU A 32 -10.51 -2.60 -8.03
N ASP A 33 -11.30 -3.49 -8.64
CA ASP A 33 -10.84 -4.20 -9.82
C ASP A 33 -10.56 -3.23 -10.95
N ARG A 34 -11.42 -2.23 -11.11
CA ARG A 34 -11.24 -1.26 -12.16
C ARG A 34 -9.99 -0.41 -11.89
N TYR A 35 -9.77 -0.07 -10.63
CA TYR A 35 -8.60 0.68 -10.27
C TYR A 35 -7.32 -0.11 -10.58
N ALA A 36 -7.36 -1.41 -10.32
CA ALA A 36 -6.20 -2.25 -10.60
C ALA A 36 -5.88 -2.26 -12.09
N VAL A 37 -6.93 -2.28 -12.93
CA VAL A 37 -6.72 -2.25 -14.37
C VAL A 37 -6.09 -0.94 -14.79
N LEU A 38 -6.60 0.17 -14.25
CA LEU A 38 -6.06 1.48 -14.61
C LEU A 38 -4.62 1.62 -14.12
N HIS A 39 -4.35 1.10 -12.95
CA HIS A 39 -3.00 1.14 -12.40
C HIS A 39 -2.04 0.37 -13.31
N ALA A 40 -2.48 -0.79 -13.76
CA ALA A 40 -1.66 -1.60 -14.63
C ALA A 40 -1.39 -0.88 -15.95
N GLN A 41 -2.38 -0.18 -16.47
CA GLN A 41 -2.22 0.55 -17.70
C GLN A 41 -1.27 1.73 -17.53
N THR A 42 -1.33 2.36 -16.37
CA THR A 42 -0.50 3.51 -16.09
C THR A 42 0.96 3.15 -15.90
N TYR A 43 1.21 2.07 -15.19
CA TYR A 43 2.58 1.70 -14.85
C TYR A 43 3.12 0.49 -15.60
N GLY A 44 2.29 -0.10 -16.45
CA GLY A 44 2.78 -1.20 -17.29
C GLY A 44 2.95 -2.54 -16.58
N GLU A 45 2.42 -2.65 -15.38
CA GLU A 45 2.57 -3.87 -14.64
C GLU A 45 1.24 -4.29 -14.05
N ALA A 46 0.86 -5.52 -14.28
CA ALA A 46 -0.39 -6.03 -13.75
C ALA A 46 -0.27 -6.27 -12.25
N VAL A 47 -1.26 -5.80 -11.51
CA VAL A 47 -1.26 -5.96 -10.07
C VAL A 47 -2.66 -6.37 -9.63
N ASP A 48 -2.73 -7.33 -8.74
CA ASP A 48 -4.01 -7.75 -8.19
C ASP A 48 -4.57 -6.65 -7.31
N ALA A 49 -5.90 -6.51 -7.35
CA ALA A 49 -6.54 -5.49 -6.53
C ALA A 49 -6.18 -5.66 -5.06
N GLU A 50 -6.09 -6.90 -4.61
CA GLU A 50 -5.76 -7.17 -3.22
C GLU A 50 -4.43 -6.59 -2.81
N LYS A 51 -3.49 -6.56 -3.72
CA LYS A 51 -2.16 -6.04 -3.38
C LYS A 51 -2.14 -4.53 -3.29
N LEU A 52 -3.12 -3.89 -3.88
CA LEU A 52 -3.20 -2.44 -3.81
C LEU A 52 -3.81 -1.96 -2.52
N ILE A 53 -4.64 -2.78 -1.90
CA ILE A 53 -5.37 -2.37 -0.71
C ILE A 53 -4.48 -1.86 0.41
N PRO A 54 -3.42 -2.57 0.80
CA PRO A 54 -2.56 -2.06 1.87
C PRO A 54 -1.97 -0.71 1.54
N HIS A 55 -1.59 -0.52 0.28
CA HIS A 55 -1.02 0.76 -0.12
C HIS A 55 -2.05 1.87 -0.08
N MET A 56 -3.28 1.55 -0.46
CA MET A 56 -4.35 2.54 -0.41
C MET A 56 -4.65 2.95 1.02
N LEU A 57 -4.70 1.98 1.91
CA LEU A 57 -4.96 2.27 3.30
C LEU A 57 -3.84 3.12 3.89
N ASP A 58 -2.61 2.76 3.57
CA ASP A 58 -1.47 3.50 4.07
C ASP A 58 -1.49 4.93 3.56
N ALA A 59 -1.80 5.12 2.29
CA ALA A 59 -1.85 6.45 1.72
C ALA A 59 -2.95 7.28 2.36
N PHE A 60 -4.10 6.65 2.60
CA PHE A 60 -5.20 7.37 3.22
C PHE A 60 -4.83 7.83 4.62
N MET A 61 -4.29 6.92 5.40
CA MET A 61 -3.95 7.25 6.77
C MET A 61 -2.83 8.25 6.86
N SER A 62 -1.88 8.16 5.95
CA SER A 62 -0.77 9.11 5.95
C SER A 62 -1.23 10.53 5.66
N GLY A 63 -2.31 10.64 4.89
CA GLY A 63 -2.83 11.96 4.58
C GLY A 63 -3.85 12.45 5.58
N ASP A 64 -4.19 11.64 6.56
CA ASP A 64 -5.21 12.01 7.51
C ASP A 64 -4.58 12.80 8.65
N ARG A 65 -4.88 14.08 8.70
CA ARG A 65 -4.27 14.94 9.71
C ARG A 65 -4.64 14.55 11.12
N GLY A 66 -5.88 14.16 11.33
CA GLY A 66 -6.28 13.78 12.66
C GLY A 66 -5.52 12.57 13.15
N PHE A 67 -5.32 11.60 12.27
CA PHE A 67 -4.60 10.41 12.61
C PHE A 67 -3.13 10.71 12.92
N LYS A 68 -2.52 11.53 12.07
CA LYS A 68 -1.12 11.86 12.27
C LYS A 68 -0.89 12.60 13.57
N LYS A 69 -1.79 13.49 13.91
CA LYS A 69 -1.64 14.21 15.14
C LYS A 69 -1.68 13.29 16.33
N ARG A 70 -2.58 12.32 16.30
CA ARG A 70 -2.69 11.39 17.42
C ARG A 70 -1.51 10.47 17.49
N ALA A 71 -1.01 10.06 16.33
CA ALA A 71 0.12 9.16 16.31
C ALA A 71 1.35 9.82 16.88
N ASP A 72 1.46 11.11 16.67
CA ASP A 72 2.62 11.84 17.19
C ASP A 72 2.51 12.10 18.67
N GLY A 73 1.34 12.17 19.16
CA GLY A 73 1.14 12.45 20.55
C GLY A 73 1.17 11.21 21.35
#